data_c0358023519a6375d42a29cf384fd154
#
_entry.id   c0358023519a6375d42a29cf384fd154
#
_cell.length_a   1.000
_cell.length_b   1.000
_cell.length_c   1.000
_cell.angle_alpha   90.00
_cell.angle_beta   90.00
_cell.angle_gamma   90.00
#
_symmetry.space_group_name_H-M   'P 1'
#
loop_
_entity.id
_entity.type
_entity.pdbx_description
1 polymer ?
#
loop_
_entity_poly.entity_id
_entity_poly.type
_entity_poly.pdbx_seq_one_letter_code
_entity_poly.pdbx_strand_id
1 'polypeptide(L)'
;MRIAPQQLATHLQKGLSPLYVLVGDEPLAQRESLDTIRSTARNSGFEERTSFTVERNFNWQQLVAFGQSHSLFSSRRLLELNIPTGKPGTEGSKALQALAQQPVDDTIVIVILPALDRDGRNSVWFSALEQAGVILSLEEVDARQLPQWIAQRLAAQDQQADVETLEFIAHQVEGNLLAAHQEIQKLGLLYPPGQLDADQVRGAVLNVSRYDAFQLGEAVLAGDVERTVRVLQGLQDEGAQPVAVMNPLLWILRPLVRVKQAESRGENVATAMQQARIYGDRQMLVKRALARLSLRQLQAALIKLAEIDRTAKGLMHGDAWLEISRLCYGLAKIGLRTRIN
;
A
#
# COMPACT_ATOMS: atom_id res chain seq x y z
N MET A 1 -3.08 22.04 0.18
CA MET A 1 -1.99 21.72 -0.79
C MET A 1 -1.66 20.25 -0.69
N ARG A 2 -1.47 19.50 -1.81
CA ARG A 2 -1.03 18.08 -1.78
C ARG A 2 0.42 17.98 -2.20
N ILE A 3 1.20 17.15 -1.49
CA ILE A 3 2.61 16.87 -1.80
C ILE A 3 2.89 15.36 -1.61
N ALA A 4 3.88 14.86 -2.35
CA ALA A 4 4.43 13.53 -2.12
C ALA A 4 5.47 13.57 -0.98
N PRO A 5 5.72 12.43 -0.28
CA PRO A 5 6.70 12.37 0.81
C PRO A 5 8.09 12.90 0.42
N GLN A 6 8.53 12.65 -0.82
CA GLN A 6 9.82 13.12 -1.34
C GLN A 6 9.92 14.65 -1.44
N GLN A 7 8.79 15.34 -1.52
CA GLN A 7 8.73 16.81 -1.60
C GLN A 7 8.69 17.48 -0.21
N LEU A 8 8.52 16.68 0.86
CA LEU A 8 8.35 17.20 2.21
C LEU A 8 9.55 18.02 2.68
N ALA A 9 10.76 17.53 2.49
CA ALA A 9 11.98 18.25 2.90
C ALA A 9 12.09 19.64 2.24
N THR A 10 11.83 19.71 0.93
CA THR A 10 11.82 20.98 0.18
C THR A 10 10.70 21.91 0.64
N HIS A 11 9.54 21.36 1.00
CA HIS A 11 8.43 22.13 1.55
C HIS A 11 8.81 22.74 2.91
N LEU A 12 9.37 21.96 3.80
CA LEU A 12 9.78 22.39 5.14
C LEU A 12 10.90 23.44 5.16
N GLN A 13 11.76 23.45 4.15
CA GLN A 13 12.76 24.52 3.96
C GLN A 13 12.12 25.91 3.72
N LYS A 14 10.90 25.95 3.20
CA LYS A 14 10.14 27.20 2.96
C LYS A 14 9.39 27.68 4.21
N GLY A 15 9.29 26.83 5.23
CA GLY A 15 8.61 27.07 6.50
C GLY A 15 7.63 25.96 6.88
N LEU A 16 7.26 25.97 8.16
CA LEU A 16 6.29 25.03 8.71
C LEU A 16 4.85 25.50 8.44
N SER A 17 3.99 24.57 8.05
CA SER A 17 2.55 24.80 7.99
C SER A 17 1.90 24.51 9.34
N PRO A 18 0.84 25.22 9.73
CA PRO A 18 0.13 24.94 10.98
C PRO A 18 -0.59 23.58 10.98
N LEU A 19 -0.87 23.00 9.80
CA LEU A 19 -1.60 21.74 9.67
C LEU A 19 -0.96 20.84 8.61
N TYR A 20 -0.62 19.62 9.00
CA TYR A 20 -0.23 18.52 8.13
C TYR A 20 -1.21 17.35 8.26
N VAL A 21 -1.52 16.70 7.16
CA VAL A 21 -2.39 15.51 7.13
C VAL A 21 -1.67 14.41 6.38
N LEU A 22 -1.31 13.34 7.07
CA LEU A 22 -0.68 12.16 6.51
C LEU A 22 -1.79 11.13 6.20
N VAL A 23 -1.93 10.73 4.94
CA VAL A 23 -3.01 9.83 4.49
C VAL A 23 -2.43 8.67 3.70
N GLY A 24 -2.62 7.45 4.19
CA GLY A 24 -2.19 6.21 3.53
C GLY A 24 -1.69 5.17 4.50
N ASP A 25 -1.44 3.98 3.99
CA ASP A 25 -1.12 2.79 4.78
C ASP A 25 0.35 2.37 4.66
N GLU A 26 1.21 3.20 4.02
CA GLU A 26 2.63 2.86 3.88
C GLU A 26 3.42 3.27 5.14
N PRO A 27 3.89 2.29 5.96
CA PRO A 27 4.43 2.56 7.28
C PRO A 27 5.77 3.31 7.27
N LEU A 28 6.64 3.03 6.28
CA LEU A 28 7.95 3.69 6.20
C LEU A 28 7.79 5.17 5.85
N ALA A 29 6.99 5.49 4.82
CA ALA A 29 6.75 6.86 4.42
C ALA A 29 6.05 7.66 5.54
N GLN A 30 5.14 7.03 6.28
CA GLN A 30 4.50 7.64 7.44
C GLN A 30 5.54 8.00 8.52
N ARG A 31 6.37 7.03 8.90
CA ARG A 31 7.41 7.21 9.91
C ARG A 31 8.40 8.31 9.52
N GLU A 32 8.95 8.24 8.31
CA GLU A 32 9.92 9.23 7.81
C GLU A 32 9.33 10.63 7.72
N SER A 33 8.08 10.75 7.25
CA SER A 33 7.38 12.04 7.20
C SER A 33 7.16 12.63 8.58
N LEU A 34 6.72 11.81 9.54
CA LEU A 34 6.57 12.24 10.94
C LEU A 34 7.89 12.69 11.55
N ASP A 35 8.95 11.89 11.40
CA ASP A 35 10.26 12.20 11.97
C ASP A 35 10.85 13.46 11.35
N THR A 36 10.64 13.70 10.06
CA THR A 36 11.08 14.92 9.36
C THR A 36 10.31 16.16 9.85
N ILE A 37 8.98 16.09 9.99
CA ILE A 37 8.17 17.20 10.51
C ILE A 37 8.55 17.48 11.97
N ARG A 38 8.66 16.43 12.79
CA ARG A 38 9.03 16.55 14.23
C ARG A 38 10.37 17.21 14.44
N SER A 39 11.39 16.78 13.68
CA SER A 39 12.74 17.34 13.79
C SER A 39 12.76 18.81 13.38
N THR A 40 12.09 19.16 12.28
CA THR A 40 11.98 20.55 11.80
C THR A 40 11.20 21.41 12.79
N ALA A 41 10.10 20.91 13.33
CA ALA A 41 9.30 21.61 14.33
C ALA A 41 10.13 21.87 15.61
N ARG A 42 10.85 20.86 16.11
CA ARG A 42 11.72 21.00 17.27
C ARG A 42 12.80 22.06 17.04
N ASN A 43 13.45 22.02 15.89
CA ASN A 43 14.49 23.01 15.52
C ASN A 43 13.91 24.43 15.39
N SER A 44 12.58 24.55 15.22
CA SER A 44 11.85 25.83 15.16
C SER A 44 11.21 26.22 16.50
N GLY A 45 11.54 25.53 17.59
CA GLY A 45 11.10 25.87 18.95
C GLY A 45 9.77 25.24 19.37
N PHE A 46 9.24 24.26 18.63
CA PHE A 46 8.06 23.47 19.02
C PHE A 46 8.53 22.27 19.88
N GLU A 47 8.80 22.49 21.15
CA GLU A 47 9.42 21.48 22.03
C GLU A 47 8.40 20.55 22.70
N GLU A 48 7.21 21.07 23.03
CA GLU A 48 6.16 20.30 23.66
C GLU A 48 5.38 19.49 22.61
N ARG A 49 5.33 18.16 22.80
CA ARG A 49 4.57 17.25 21.93
C ARG A 49 3.47 16.55 22.71
N THR A 50 2.25 16.65 22.20
CA THR A 50 1.09 15.91 22.68
C THR A 50 0.58 15.01 21.58
N SER A 51 0.22 13.76 21.91
CA SER A 51 -0.32 12.79 20.97
C SER A 51 -1.64 12.22 21.46
N PHE A 52 -2.66 12.22 20.60
CA PHE A 52 -3.94 11.56 20.82
C PHE A 52 -4.16 10.45 19.79
N THR A 53 -4.68 9.32 20.26
CA THR A 53 -5.17 8.26 19.37
C THR A 53 -6.68 8.15 19.53
N VAL A 54 -7.39 8.27 18.42
CA VAL A 54 -8.86 8.22 18.38
C VAL A 54 -9.32 6.76 18.40
N GLU A 55 -9.69 6.30 19.59
CA GLU A 55 -10.33 5.01 19.81
C GLU A 55 -11.87 5.15 19.80
N ARG A 56 -12.59 4.02 19.95
CA ARG A 56 -14.06 3.96 19.85
C ARG A 56 -14.82 4.96 20.72
N ASN A 57 -14.29 5.29 21.91
CA ASN A 57 -14.91 6.21 22.87
C ASN A 57 -14.06 7.46 23.11
N PHE A 58 -13.33 7.91 22.10
CA PHE A 58 -12.47 9.09 22.23
C PHE A 58 -13.29 10.35 22.58
N ASN A 59 -12.88 11.04 23.61
CA ASN A 59 -13.49 12.31 24.02
C ASN A 59 -12.92 13.47 23.21
N TRP A 60 -13.62 13.93 22.20
CA TRP A 60 -13.23 15.05 21.34
C TRP A 60 -13.11 16.40 22.08
N GLN A 61 -13.70 16.54 23.28
CA GLN A 61 -13.52 17.73 24.11
C GLN A 61 -12.07 17.90 24.57
N GLN A 62 -11.28 16.84 24.64
CA GLN A 62 -9.84 16.91 24.95
C GLN A 62 -9.08 17.73 23.89
N LEU A 63 -9.47 17.63 22.62
CA LEU A 63 -8.89 18.42 21.54
C LEU A 63 -9.24 19.90 21.68
N VAL A 64 -10.47 20.21 22.06
CA VAL A 64 -10.91 21.59 22.33
C VAL A 64 -10.20 22.15 23.55
N ALA A 65 -10.10 21.38 24.63
CA ALA A 65 -9.40 21.77 25.84
C ALA A 65 -7.89 22.01 25.58
N PHE A 66 -7.26 21.18 24.73
CA PHE A 66 -5.87 21.40 24.30
C PHE A 66 -5.71 22.75 23.60
N GLY A 67 -6.64 23.12 22.70
CA GLY A 67 -6.61 24.43 22.01
C GLY A 67 -6.76 25.62 22.93
N GLN A 68 -7.48 25.47 24.04
CA GLN A 68 -7.73 26.53 25.03
C GLN A 68 -6.67 26.57 26.15
N SER A 69 -5.88 25.52 26.31
CA SER A 69 -4.84 25.46 27.35
C SER A 69 -3.57 26.18 26.88
N HIS A 70 -3.00 26.99 27.76
CA HIS A 70 -1.65 27.54 27.55
C HIS A 70 -0.64 26.62 28.22
N SER A 71 0.46 26.29 27.53
CA SER A 71 1.56 25.57 28.15
C SER A 71 2.26 26.44 29.21
N LEU A 72 2.61 25.83 30.31
CA LEU A 72 3.40 26.52 31.37
C LEU A 72 4.90 26.52 31.04
N PHE A 73 5.35 25.69 30.11
CA PHE A 73 6.78 25.44 29.84
C PHE A 73 7.22 25.82 28.42
N SER A 74 6.31 25.88 27.47
CA SER A 74 6.60 26.24 26.07
C SER A 74 5.43 27.00 25.47
N SER A 75 5.72 28.06 24.70
CA SER A 75 4.70 28.77 23.93
C SER A 75 4.33 28.01 22.63
N ARG A 76 5.21 27.10 22.15
CA ARG A 76 5.04 26.39 20.86
C ARG A 76 4.88 24.88 21.05
N ARG A 77 3.82 24.34 20.48
CA ARG A 77 3.40 22.94 20.69
C ARG A 77 3.21 22.19 19.39
N LEU A 78 3.48 20.89 19.40
CA LEU A 78 3.18 19.94 18.35
C LEU A 78 2.07 19.00 18.82
N LEU A 79 0.95 18.98 18.12
CA LEU A 79 -0.16 18.08 18.36
C LEU A 79 -0.21 17.00 17.27
N GLU A 80 -0.19 15.74 17.69
CA GLU A 80 -0.39 14.59 16.82
C GLU A 80 -1.74 13.94 17.10
N LEU A 81 -2.56 13.83 16.07
CA LEU A 81 -3.89 13.21 16.16
C LEU A 81 -3.95 12.00 15.21
N ASN A 82 -3.85 10.81 15.78
CA ASN A 82 -3.96 9.56 15.03
C ASN A 82 -5.40 9.05 15.02
N ILE A 83 -5.96 8.82 13.83
CA ILE A 83 -7.32 8.29 13.62
C ILE A 83 -7.22 6.96 12.85
N PRO A 84 -6.90 5.83 13.51
CA PRO A 84 -6.57 4.56 12.84
C PRO A 84 -7.70 4.00 11.99
N THR A 85 -8.95 4.35 12.28
CA THR A 85 -10.12 3.89 11.53
C THR A 85 -10.40 4.74 10.28
N GLY A 86 -9.82 5.95 10.17
CA GLY A 86 -10.19 6.94 9.16
C GLY A 86 -11.64 7.45 9.28
N LYS A 87 -12.33 7.11 10.37
CA LYS A 87 -13.75 7.44 10.61
C LYS A 87 -13.93 8.16 11.94
N PRO A 88 -13.82 9.50 11.95
CA PRO A 88 -13.88 10.28 13.18
C PRO A 88 -15.28 10.31 13.83
N GLY A 89 -16.32 9.89 13.14
CA GLY A 89 -17.71 10.03 13.60
C GLY A 89 -18.22 11.46 13.52
N THR A 90 -19.45 11.69 14.01
CA THR A 90 -20.11 13.02 13.90
C THR A 90 -19.39 14.08 14.72
N GLU A 91 -19.04 13.80 15.97
CA GLU A 91 -18.36 14.74 16.85
C GLU A 91 -16.93 15.02 16.36
N GLY A 92 -16.21 13.97 15.90
CA GLY A 92 -14.89 14.12 15.31
C GLY A 92 -14.90 14.90 14.02
N SER A 93 -15.91 14.72 13.18
CA SER A 93 -16.08 15.51 11.95
C SER A 93 -16.20 17.00 12.27
N LYS A 94 -16.99 17.38 13.27
CA LYS A 94 -17.13 18.77 13.71
C LYS A 94 -15.81 19.31 14.29
N ALA A 95 -15.14 18.52 15.14
CA ALA A 95 -13.89 18.92 15.76
C ALA A 95 -12.76 19.15 14.73
N LEU A 96 -12.65 18.29 13.72
CA LEU A 96 -11.67 18.43 12.64
C LEU A 96 -11.97 19.64 11.73
N GLN A 97 -13.25 19.92 11.45
CA GLN A 97 -13.64 21.11 10.71
C GLN A 97 -13.30 22.38 11.49
N ALA A 98 -13.57 22.41 12.81
CA ALA A 98 -13.23 23.55 13.67
C ALA A 98 -11.70 23.76 13.71
N LEU A 99 -10.92 22.70 13.83
CA LEU A 99 -9.46 22.73 13.81
C LEU A 99 -8.91 23.29 12.48
N ALA A 100 -9.53 22.94 11.37
CA ALA A 100 -9.15 23.43 10.04
C ALA A 100 -9.49 24.92 9.85
N GLN A 101 -10.62 25.37 10.39
CA GLN A 101 -11.08 26.76 10.25
C GLN A 101 -10.37 27.73 11.20
N GLN A 102 -9.97 27.25 12.37
CA GLN A 102 -9.32 28.04 13.41
C GLN A 102 -8.05 27.33 13.86
N PRO A 103 -6.93 27.54 13.16
CA PRO A 103 -5.64 27.03 13.61
C PRO A 103 -5.34 27.53 15.03
N VAL A 104 -4.85 26.64 15.88
CA VAL A 104 -4.44 27.00 17.24
C VAL A 104 -3.12 27.75 17.16
N ASP A 105 -3.06 28.93 17.75
CA ASP A 105 -1.85 29.76 17.76
C ASP A 105 -0.65 28.98 18.34
N ASP A 106 0.51 29.21 17.78
CA ASP A 106 1.77 28.56 18.20
C ASP A 106 1.69 27.02 18.29
N THR A 107 0.83 26.41 17.47
CA THR A 107 0.64 24.97 17.44
C THR A 107 0.72 24.43 16.01
N ILE A 108 1.55 23.39 15.82
CA ILE A 108 1.52 22.58 14.60
C ILE A 108 0.68 21.35 14.88
N VAL A 109 -0.26 21.08 14.01
CA VAL A 109 -1.12 19.89 14.09
C VAL A 109 -0.75 18.91 13.00
N ILE A 110 -0.56 17.64 13.36
CA ILE A 110 -0.37 16.52 12.44
C ILE A 110 -1.54 15.56 12.61
N VAL A 111 -2.36 15.40 11.58
CA VAL A 111 -3.43 14.41 11.54
C VAL A 111 -2.94 13.20 10.76
N ILE A 112 -3.06 12.01 11.34
CA ILE A 112 -2.59 10.75 10.76
C ILE A 112 -3.81 9.88 10.47
N LEU A 113 -3.94 9.47 9.21
CA LEU A 113 -5.09 8.74 8.67
C LEU A 113 -4.63 7.53 7.87
N PRO A 114 -5.35 6.41 7.90
CA PRO A 114 -5.15 5.33 6.94
C PRO A 114 -5.56 5.76 5.53
N ALA A 115 -5.41 4.87 4.56
CA ALA A 115 -5.98 5.08 3.24
C ALA A 115 -7.50 5.24 3.34
N LEU A 116 -8.00 6.37 2.85
CA LEU A 116 -9.43 6.68 2.89
C LEU A 116 -10.14 6.12 1.65
N ASP A 117 -11.29 5.53 1.87
CA ASP A 117 -12.22 5.17 0.80
C ASP A 117 -12.79 6.43 0.11
N ARG A 118 -13.60 6.23 -0.93
CA ARG A 118 -14.19 7.34 -1.70
C ARG A 118 -15.06 8.25 -0.83
N ASP A 119 -15.81 7.68 0.10
CA ASP A 119 -16.71 8.44 0.96
C ASP A 119 -15.92 9.24 2.00
N GLY A 120 -14.86 8.65 2.56
CA GLY A 120 -13.93 9.35 3.44
C GLY A 120 -13.25 10.53 2.77
N ARG A 121 -12.77 10.35 1.52
CA ARG A 121 -12.13 11.43 0.73
C ARG A 121 -13.10 12.55 0.35
N ASN A 122 -14.37 12.25 0.15
CA ASN A 122 -15.41 13.22 -0.19
C ASN A 122 -16.11 13.80 1.04
N SER A 123 -15.70 13.44 2.24
CA SER A 123 -16.33 13.93 3.47
C SER A 123 -16.04 15.42 3.72
N VAL A 124 -16.96 16.10 4.39
CA VAL A 124 -16.85 17.54 4.70
C VAL A 124 -15.63 17.82 5.58
N TRP A 125 -15.34 16.93 6.56
CA TRP A 125 -14.21 17.10 7.46
C TRP A 125 -12.87 16.94 6.75
N PHE A 126 -12.75 15.98 5.81
CA PHE A 126 -11.50 15.80 5.07
C PHE A 126 -11.27 16.94 4.07
N SER A 127 -12.32 17.40 3.39
CA SER A 127 -12.25 18.58 2.51
C SER A 127 -11.81 19.83 3.26
N ALA A 128 -12.27 20.02 4.52
CA ALA A 128 -11.84 21.15 5.35
C ALA A 128 -10.35 21.06 5.69
N LEU A 129 -9.85 19.87 6.08
CA LEU A 129 -8.42 19.66 6.33
C LEU A 129 -7.57 19.88 5.07
N GLU A 130 -8.06 19.44 3.91
CA GLU A 130 -7.36 19.61 2.63
C GLU A 130 -7.24 21.08 2.20
N GLN A 131 -8.25 21.88 2.44
CA GLN A 131 -8.22 23.31 2.16
C GLN A 131 -7.27 24.07 3.07
N ALA A 132 -7.22 23.70 4.34
CA ALA A 132 -6.44 24.41 5.36
C ALA A 132 -4.98 23.96 5.48
N GLY A 133 -4.66 22.72 5.12
CA GLY A 133 -3.38 22.10 5.42
C GLY A 133 -2.60 21.58 4.24
N VAL A 134 -1.48 20.93 4.57
CA VAL A 134 -0.62 20.19 3.66
C VAL A 134 -0.93 18.71 3.78
N ILE A 135 -1.41 18.11 2.69
CA ILE A 135 -1.74 16.69 2.60
C ILE A 135 -0.54 15.92 2.05
N LEU A 136 -0.05 14.95 2.81
CA LEU A 136 0.94 13.97 2.35
C LEU A 136 0.22 12.67 1.98
N SER A 137 0.29 12.28 0.72
CA SER A 137 -0.23 10.98 0.26
C SER A 137 0.85 9.92 0.46
N LEU A 138 0.58 8.96 1.37
CA LEU A 138 1.48 7.87 1.72
C LEU A 138 1.06 6.61 0.95
N GLU A 139 1.34 6.61 -0.35
CA GLU A 139 0.99 5.51 -1.24
C GLU A 139 2.06 4.43 -1.21
N GLU A 140 1.65 3.19 -1.38
CA GLU A 140 2.57 2.07 -1.59
C GLU A 140 3.36 2.27 -2.89
N VAL A 141 4.63 1.89 -2.87
CA VAL A 141 5.47 1.91 -4.07
C VAL A 141 5.12 0.69 -4.93
N ASP A 142 4.67 0.94 -6.16
CA ASP A 142 4.42 -0.13 -7.14
C ASP A 142 5.69 -0.96 -7.39
N ALA A 143 5.53 -2.27 -7.58
CA ALA A 143 6.66 -3.19 -7.83
C ALA A 143 7.54 -2.74 -9.00
N ARG A 144 6.98 -2.05 -10.01
CA ARG A 144 7.74 -1.52 -11.16
C ARG A 144 8.57 -0.29 -10.81
N GLN A 145 8.17 0.46 -9.80
CA GLN A 145 8.88 1.66 -9.32
C GLN A 145 9.89 1.32 -8.23
N LEU A 146 9.79 0.14 -7.65
CA LEU A 146 10.64 -0.29 -6.53
C LEU A 146 12.14 -0.30 -6.86
N PRO A 147 12.62 -0.77 -8.03
CA PRO A 147 14.05 -0.66 -8.38
C PRO A 147 14.55 0.79 -8.41
N GLN A 148 13.76 1.72 -8.95
CA GLN A 148 14.11 3.13 -8.97
C GLN A 148 14.13 3.74 -7.57
N TRP A 149 13.17 3.37 -6.72
CA TRP A 149 13.13 3.79 -5.32
C TRP A 149 14.37 3.31 -4.55
N ILE A 150 14.78 2.04 -4.75
CA ILE A 150 16.00 1.47 -4.18
C ILE A 150 17.25 2.24 -4.66
N ALA A 151 17.35 2.51 -5.97
CA ALA A 151 18.46 3.26 -6.53
C ALA A 151 18.61 4.66 -5.89
N GLN A 152 17.50 5.37 -5.69
CA GLN A 152 17.51 6.67 -5.01
C GLN A 152 17.99 6.58 -3.57
N ARG A 153 17.63 5.51 -2.86
CA ARG A 153 18.05 5.28 -1.47
C ARG A 153 19.52 4.90 -1.35
N LEU A 154 20.02 4.06 -2.27
CA LEU A 154 21.45 3.76 -2.35
C LEU A 154 22.27 5.01 -2.68
N ALA A 155 21.79 5.83 -3.60
CA ALA A 155 22.46 7.09 -3.95
C ALA A 155 22.53 8.08 -2.77
N ALA A 156 21.54 8.08 -1.87
CA ALA A 156 21.55 8.92 -0.67
C ALA A 156 22.64 8.52 0.37
N GLN A 157 23.25 7.34 0.22
CA GLN A 157 24.41 6.87 0.99
C GLN A 157 25.67 6.68 0.10
N ASP A 158 25.72 7.39 -1.03
CA ASP A 158 26.81 7.37 -2.00
C ASP A 158 27.11 5.97 -2.59
N GLN A 159 26.10 5.09 -2.65
CA GLN A 159 26.19 3.77 -3.25
C GLN A 159 25.37 3.67 -4.53
N GLN A 160 25.79 2.79 -5.44
CA GLN A 160 25.11 2.52 -6.71
C GLN A 160 25.09 1.00 -6.95
N ALA A 161 24.11 0.54 -7.73
CA ALA A 161 24.04 -0.84 -8.19
C ALA A 161 23.58 -0.85 -9.66
N ASP A 162 23.91 -1.90 -10.39
CA ASP A 162 23.41 -2.09 -11.75
C ASP A 162 21.92 -2.48 -11.74
N VAL A 163 21.31 -2.46 -12.91
CA VAL A 163 19.87 -2.70 -13.07
C VAL A 163 19.48 -4.09 -12.58
N GLU A 164 20.28 -5.12 -12.88
CA GLU A 164 20.01 -6.51 -12.48
C GLU A 164 20.04 -6.65 -10.95
N THR A 165 21.03 -6.02 -10.30
CA THR A 165 21.14 -6.00 -8.83
C THR A 165 20.00 -5.24 -8.17
N LEU A 166 19.57 -4.10 -8.75
CA LEU A 166 18.41 -3.35 -8.26
C LEU A 166 17.11 -4.16 -8.38
N GLU A 167 16.91 -4.86 -9.49
CA GLU A 167 15.77 -5.76 -9.68
C GLU A 167 15.82 -6.94 -8.71
N PHE A 168 17.00 -7.51 -8.48
CA PHE A 168 17.17 -8.56 -7.48
C PHE A 168 16.76 -8.08 -6.08
N ILE A 169 17.27 -6.92 -5.62
CA ILE A 169 16.88 -6.36 -4.32
C ILE A 169 15.36 -6.13 -4.29
N ALA A 170 14.80 -5.53 -5.33
CA ALA A 170 13.38 -5.26 -5.42
C ALA A 170 12.52 -6.52 -5.27
N HIS A 171 12.93 -7.63 -5.89
CA HIS A 171 12.25 -8.91 -5.73
C HIS A 171 12.33 -9.47 -4.30
N GLN A 172 13.47 -9.28 -3.62
CA GLN A 172 13.65 -9.77 -2.25
C GLN A 172 12.84 -9.02 -1.21
N VAL A 173 12.44 -7.77 -1.51
CA VAL A 173 11.77 -6.86 -0.56
C VAL A 173 10.38 -6.43 -1.03
N GLU A 174 9.85 -7.00 -2.11
CA GLU A 174 8.55 -6.64 -2.69
C GLU A 174 7.44 -6.67 -1.61
N GLY A 175 6.65 -5.61 -1.55
CA GLY A 175 5.57 -5.45 -0.57
C GLY A 175 6.03 -5.06 0.85
N ASN A 176 7.33 -4.83 1.08
CA ASN A 176 7.87 -4.51 2.40
C ASN A 176 8.93 -3.39 2.35
N LEU A 177 8.48 -2.14 2.16
CA LEU A 177 9.40 -1.00 2.07
C LEU A 177 10.23 -0.77 3.34
N LEU A 178 9.68 -1.10 4.51
CA LEU A 178 10.44 -0.98 5.76
C LEU A 178 11.64 -1.93 5.76
N ALA A 179 11.44 -3.18 5.35
CA ALA A 179 12.53 -4.13 5.22
C ALA A 179 13.48 -3.72 4.08
N ALA A 180 12.97 -3.23 2.95
CA ALA A 180 13.79 -2.67 1.88
C ALA A 180 14.74 -1.58 2.40
N HIS A 181 14.21 -0.66 3.20
CA HIS A 181 15.02 0.38 3.83
C HIS A 181 16.09 -0.19 4.76
N GLN A 182 15.74 -1.19 5.59
CA GLN A 182 16.69 -1.84 6.49
C GLN A 182 17.79 -2.58 5.72
N GLU A 183 17.46 -3.28 4.64
CA GLU A 183 18.44 -3.94 3.80
C GLU A 183 19.40 -2.93 3.12
N ILE A 184 18.87 -1.82 2.63
CA ILE A 184 19.68 -0.73 2.06
C ILE A 184 20.60 -0.12 3.12
N GLN A 185 20.11 0.18 4.31
CA GLN A 185 20.94 0.67 5.41
C GLN A 185 22.05 -0.32 5.78
N LYS A 186 21.73 -1.62 5.82
CA LYS A 186 22.70 -2.68 6.08
C LYS A 186 23.81 -2.70 5.01
N LEU A 187 23.46 -2.54 3.74
CA LEU A 187 24.44 -2.43 2.66
C LEU A 187 25.39 -1.23 2.87
N GLY A 188 24.87 -0.09 3.33
CA GLY A 188 25.68 1.09 3.68
C GLY A 188 26.63 0.86 4.85
N LEU A 189 26.27 -0.03 5.78
CA LEU A 189 27.15 -0.41 6.91
C LEU A 189 28.22 -1.45 6.52
N LEU A 190 27.87 -2.34 5.59
CA LEU A 190 28.75 -3.46 5.20
C LEU A 190 29.78 -3.08 4.13
N TYR A 191 29.42 -2.17 3.25
CA TYR A 191 30.21 -1.84 2.07
C TYR A 191 30.48 -0.34 1.95
N PRO A 192 31.66 0.08 1.47
CA PRO A 192 31.99 1.47 1.30
C PRO A 192 31.12 2.14 0.20
N PRO A 193 31.10 3.48 0.16
CA PRO A 193 30.54 4.21 -0.97
C PRO A 193 31.09 3.76 -2.31
N GLY A 194 30.28 3.76 -3.36
CA GLY A 194 30.64 3.36 -4.73
C GLY A 194 29.71 2.30 -5.31
N GLN A 195 30.21 1.61 -6.34
CA GLN A 195 29.47 0.56 -7.02
C GLN A 195 29.44 -0.72 -6.16
N LEU A 196 28.22 -1.20 -5.84
CA LEU A 196 28.02 -2.45 -5.14
C LEU A 196 28.21 -3.64 -6.10
N ASP A 197 28.91 -4.66 -5.64
CA ASP A 197 29.07 -5.92 -6.34
C ASP A 197 27.82 -6.80 -6.16
N ALA A 198 27.37 -7.44 -7.26
CA ALA A 198 26.14 -8.24 -7.26
C ALA A 198 26.22 -9.43 -6.29
N ASP A 199 27.38 -10.09 -6.16
CA ASP A 199 27.55 -11.24 -5.28
C ASP A 199 27.57 -10.82 -3.80
N GLN A 200 28.15 -9.64 -3.50
CA GLN A 200 28.07 -9.02 -2.17
C GLN A 200 26.61 -8.75 -1.77
N VAL A 201 25.83 -8.16 -2.69
CA VAL A 201 24.40 -7.88 -2.45
C VAL A 201 23.61 -9.17 -2.28
N ARG A 202 23.84 -10.20 -3.11
CA ARG A 202 23.17 -11.50 -2.99
C ARG A 202 23.47 -12.19 -1.66
N GLY A 203 24.67 -12.05 -1.14
CA GLY A 203 25.06 -12.59 0.16
C GLY A 203 24.52 -11.82 1.36
N ALA A 204 24.22 -10.54 1.19
CA ALA A 204 23.78 -9.65 2.27
C ALA A 204 22.26 -9.51 2.37
N VAL A 205 21.56 -9.44 1.24
CA VAL A 205 20.11 -9.14 1.20
C VAL A 205 19.30 -10.43 1.45
N LEU A 206 18.45 -10.38 2.48
CA LEU A 206 17.56 -11.48 2.82
C LEU A 206 16.25 -11.39 2.03
N ASN A 207 15.62 -12.53 1.80
CA ASN A 207 14.26 -12.55 1.27
C ASN A 207 13.28 -12.17 2.40
N VAL A 208 12.75 -10.95 2.32
CA VAL A 208 11.80 -10.37 3.28
C VAL A 208 10.54 -9.85 2.58
N SER A 209 10.32 -10.35 1.36
CA SER A 209 9.11 -10.02 0.61
C SER A 209 7.86 -10.35 1.42
N ARG A 210 6.88 -9.47 1.36
CA ARG A 210 5.55 -9.71 1.91
C ARG A 210 4.56 -9.77 0.78
N TYR A 211 3.97 -10.93 0.62
CA TYR A 211 2.97 -11.15 -0.41
C TYR A 211 1.59 -11.29 0.22
N ASP A 212 0.59 -10.74 -0.45
CA ASP A 212 -0.79 -11.04 -0.13
C ASP A 212 -1.47 -11.82 -1.26
N ALA A 213 -2.58 -12.43 -0.93
CA ALA A 213 -3.31 -13.23 -1.90
C ALA A 213 -4.01 -12.41 -3.01
N PHE A 214 -4.11 -11.07 -2.85
CA PHE A 214 -4.60 -10.18 -3.92
C PHE A 214 -3.51 -9.96 -4.97
N GLN A 215 -2.25 -9.79 -4.56
CA GLN A 215 -1.09 -9.72 -5.46
C GLN A 215 -0.95 -10.98 -6.31
N LEU A 216 -1.24 -12.16 -5.74
CA LEU A 216 -1.33 -13.42 -6.50
C LEU A 216 -2.38 -13.33 -7.61
N GLY A 217 -3.57 -12.83 -7.28
CA GLY A 217 -4.63 -12.66 -8.25
C GLY A 217 -4.28 -11.69 -9.37
N GLU A 218 -3.61 -10.60 -9.06
CA GLU A 218 -3.12 -9.63 -10.05
C GLU A 218 -2.07 -10.22 -10.98
N ALA A 219 -1.10 -10.97 -10.46
CA ALA A 219 -0.10 -11.67 -11.24
C ALA A 219 -0.74 -12.68 -12.22
N VAL A 220 -1.73 -13.43 -11.74
CA VAL A 220 -2.52 -14.36 -12.57
C VAL A 220 -3.28 -13.61 -13.67
N LEU A 221 -3.95 -12.49 -13.35
CA LEU A 221 -4.67 -11.68 -14.35
C LEU A 221 -3.73 -11.05 -15.38
N ALA A 222 -2.55 -10.59 -14.94
CA ALA A 222 -1.53 -10.07 -15.85
C ALA A 222 -0.95 -11.11 -16.78
N GLY A 223 -1.03 -12.41 -16.43
CA GLY A 223 -0.35 -13.51 -17.12
C GLY A 223 1.14 -13.54 -16.81
N ASP A 224 1.56 -12.98 -15.67
CA ASP A 224 2.93 -12.97 -15.20
C ASP A 224 3.20 -14.27 -14.43
N VAL A 225 3.75 -15.25 -15.15
CA VAL A 225 4.02 -16.59 -14.61
C VAL A 225 5.09 -16.54 -13.53
N GLU A 226 6.13 -15.76 -13.74
CA GLU A 226 7.27 -15.69 -12.83
C GLU A 226 6.85 -15.06 -11.50
N ARG A 227 6.14 -13.92 -11.56
CA ARG A 227 5.57 -13.28 -10.38
C ARG A 227 4.53 -14.18 -9.69
N THR A 228 3.70 -14.90 -10.45
CA THR A 228 2.72 -15.85 -9.88
C THR A 228 3.41 -16.92 -9.02
N VAL A 229 4.49 -17.53 -9.54
CA VAL A 229 5.25 -18.55 -8.81
C VAL A 229 5.92 -17.97 -7.57
N ARG A 230 6.53 -16.80 -7.68
CA ARG A 230 7.20 -16.09 -6.58
C ARG A 230 6.24 -15.75 -5.43
N VAL A 231 5.07 -15.19 -5.77
CA VAL A 231 4.04 -14.85 -4.78
C VAL A 231 3.48 -16.10 -4.10
N LEU A 232 3.25 -17.18 -4.85
CA LEU A 232 2.81 -18.46 -4.29
C LEU A 232 3.83 -19.02 -3.29
N GLN A 233 5.12 -18.99 -3.64
CA GLN A 233 6.19 -19.46 -2.78
C GLN A 233 6.27 -18.60 -1.50
N GLY A 234 6.25 -17.27 -1.63
CA GLY A 234 6.28 -16.35 -0.50
C GLY A 234 5.11 -16.55 0.46
N LEU A 235 3.90 -16.71 -0.05
CA LEU A 235 2.72 -17.01 0.78
C LEU A 235 2.87 -18.36 1.54
N GLN A 236 3.47 -19.36 0.90
CA GLN A 236 3.75 -20.65 1.54
C GLN A 236 4.80 -20.49 2.64
N ASP A 237 5.91 -19.81 2.36
CA ASP A 237 7.02 -19.59 3.28
C ASP A 237 6.60 -18.78 4.52
N GLU A 238 5.65 -17.83 4.34
CA GLU A 238 5.02 -17.08 5.41
C GLU A 238 3.98 -17.89 6.22
N GLY A 239 3.71 -19.12 5.84
CA GLY A 239 2.75 -19.99 6.54
C GLY A 239 1.29 -19.65 6.29
N ALA A 240 0.97 -18.95 5.21
CA ALA A 240 -0.41 -18.63 4.85
C ALA A 240 -1.26 -19.90 4.71
N GLN A 241 -2.47 -19.86 5.23
CA GLN A 241 -3.40 -20.99 5.08
C GLN A 241 -4.01 -21.01 3.67
N PRO A 242 -4.15 -22.17 3.02
CA PRO A 242 -4.74 -22.29 1.68
C PRO A 242 -6.09 -21.59 1.54
N VAL A 243 -6.94 -21.65 2.57
CA VAL A 243 -8.27 -21.00 2.60
C VAL A 243 -8.15 -19.48 2.51
N ALA A 244 -7.14 -18.88 3.12
CA ALA A 244 -6.91 -17.44 3.07
C ALA A 244 -6.56 -16.96 1.65
N VAL A 245 -5.83 -17.77 0.89
CA VAL A 245 -5.43 -17.49 -0.50
C VAL A 245 -6.58 -17.64 -1.48
N MET A 246 -7.50 -18.56 -1.22
CA MET A 246 -8.61 -18.85 -2.10
C MET A 246 -9.67 -17.77 -2.18
N ASN A 247 -9.97 -17.09 -1.07
CA ASN A 247 -10.98 -16.04 -1.02
C ASN A 247 -10.69 -14.87 -1.97
N PRO A 248 -9.48 -14.28 -1.98
CA PRO A 248 -9.06 -13.32 -2.98
C PRO A 248 -9.13 -13.82 -4.43
N LEU A 249 -8.73 -15.07 -4.70
CA LEU A 249 -8.85 -15.65 -6.03
C LEU A 249 -10.30 -15.76 -6.49
N LEU A 250 -11.20 -16.19 -5.60
CA LEU A 250 -12.65 -16.22 -5.90
C LEU A 250 -13.21 -14.82 -6.17
N TRP A 251 -12.79 -13.84 -5.35
CA TRP A 251 -13.22 -12.45 -5.51
C TRP A 251 -12.76 -11.84 -6.83
N ILE A 252 -11.65 -12.31 -7.40
CA ILE A 252 -11.13 -11.89 -8.69
C ILE A 252 -11.79 -12.66 -9.85
N LEU A 253 -11.91 -13.98 -9.75
CA LEU A 253 -12.38 -14.81 -10.85
C LEU A 253 -13.90 -14.72 -11.08
N ARG A 254 -14.71 -14.57 -10.02
CA ARG A 254 -16.17 -14.45 -10.17
C ARG A 254 -16.62 -13.26 -11.03
N PRO A 255 -16.13 -12.03 -10.81
CA PRO A 255 -16.43 -10.90 -11.68
C PRO A 255 -15.97 -11.14 -13.12
N LEU A 256 -14.80 -11.76 -13.32
CA LEU A 256 -14.28 -12.09 -14.65
C LEU A 256 -15.23 -12.98 -15.43
N VAL A 257 -15.76 -14.04 -14.79
CA VAL A 257 -16.74 -14.93 -15.41
C VAL A 257 -17.99 -14.15 -15.84
N ARG A 258 -18.52 -13.26 -14.98
CA ARG A 258 -19.69 -12.42 -15.30
C ARG A 258 -19.45 -11.53 -16.51
N VAL A 259 -18.31 -10.84 -16.54
CA VAL A 259 -17.95 -9.96 -17.67
C VAL A 259 -17.76 -10.78 -18.95
N LYS A 260 -17.11 -11.95 -18.88
CA LYS A 260 -16.92 -12.84 -20.04
C LYS A 260 -18.23 -13.43 -20.54
N GLN A 261 -19.19 -13.71 -19.67
CA GLN A 261 -20.53 -14.12 -20.05
C GLN A 261 -21.30 -13.00 -20.76
N ALA A 262 -21.23 -11.77 -20.27
CA ALA A 262 -21.83 -10.60 -20.91
C ALA A 262 -21.22 -10.36 -22.30
N GLU A 263 -19.89 -10.44 -22.42
CA GLU A 263 -19.18 -10.36 -23.71
C GLU A 263 -19.67 -11.42 -24.69
N SER A 264 -19.84 -12.68 -24.25
CA SER A 264 -20.33 -13.77 -25.09
C SER A 264 -21.79 -13.60 -25.57
N ARG A 265 -22.56 -12.75 -24.89
CA ARG A 265 -23.94 -12.36 -25.28
C ARG A 265 -23.98 -11.11 -26.16
N GLY A 266 -22.81 -10.54 -26.51
CA GLY A 266 -22.73 -9.30 -27.28
C GLY A 266 -23.00 -8.04 -26.47
N GLU A 267 -23.02 -8.10 -25.12
CA GLU A 267 -23.20 -6.97 -24.25
C GLU A 267 -21.92 -6.11 -24.18
N ASN A 268 -22.07 -4.81 -23.85
CA ASN A 268 -20.93 -3.92 -23.75
C ASN A 268 -20.04 -4.27 -22.54
N VAL A 269 -18.79 -4.62 -22.81
CA VAL A 269 -17.80 -5.03 -21.79
C VAL A 269 -17.56 -3.96 -20.73
N ALA A 270 -17.56 -2.68 -21.10
CA ALA A 270 -17.38 -1.58 -20.13
C ALA A 270 -18.55 -1.52 -19.15
N THR A 271 -19.79 -1.66 -19.64
CA THR A 271 -20.99 -1.71 -18.80
C THR A 271 -20.97 -2.95 -17.88
N ALA A 272 -20.60 -4.11 -18.42
CA ALA A 272 -20.46 -5.33 -17.64
C ALA A 272 -19.40 -5.22 -16.54
N MET A 273 -18.26 -4.53 -16.79
CA MET A 273 -17.23 -4.25 -15.80
C MET A 273 -17.77 -3.35 -14.67
N GLN A 274 -18.54 -2.29 -15.01
CA GLN A 274 -19.16 -1.41 -14.00
C GLN A 274 -20.15 -2.17 -13.11
N GLN A 275 -21.00 -3.03 -13.71
CA GLN A 275 -21.94 -3.89 -12.98
C GLN A 275 -21.21 -4.90 -12.08
N ALA A 276 -20.04 -5.38 -12.53
CA ALA A 276 -19.17 -6.27 -11.74
C ALA A 276 -18.30 -5.52 -10.72
N ARG A 277 -18.47 -4.22 -10.57
CA ARG A 277 -17.71 -3.31 -9.66
C ARG A 277 -16.20 -3.36 -9.92
N ILE A 278 -15.80 -3.38 -11.17
CA ILE A 278 -14.41 -3.33 -11.62
C ILE A 278 -14.09 -1.90 -12.05
N TYR A 279 -13.26 -1.18 -11.30
CA TYR A 279 -12.91 0.23 -11.51
C TYR A 279 -11.40 0.45 -11.52
N GLY A 280 -10.96 1.61 -12.02
CA GLY A 280 -9.56 2.05 -11.99
C GLY A 280 -8.61 1.15 -12.75
N ASP A 281 -7.40 1.01 -12.26
CA ASP A 281 -6.31 0.24 -12.89
C ASP A 281 -6.63 -1.24 -13.07
N ARG A 282 -7.51 -1.76 -12.21
CA ARG A 282 -7.99 -3.13 -12.30
C ARG A 282 -8.72 -3.44 -13.62
N GLN A 283 -9.33 -2.43 -14.26
CA GLN A 283 -9.97 -2.61 -15.56
C GLN A 283 -8.97 -3.05 -16.63
N MET A 284 -7.74 -2.54 -16.60
CA MET A 284 -6.71 -2.90 -17.57
C MET A 284 -6.25 -4.35 -17.38
N LEU A 285 -6.03 -4.78 -16.13
CA LEU A 285 -5.69 -6.17 -15.82
C LEU A 285 -6.81 -7.13 -16.25
N VAL A 286 -8.07 -6.78 -15.97
CA VAL A 286 -9.23 -7.57 -16.38
C VAL A 286 -9.33 -7.65 -17.90
N LYS A 287 -9.16 -6.57 -18.65
CA LYS A 287 -9.16 -6.59 -20.13
C LYS A 287 -8.09 -7.53 -20.68
N ARG A 288 -6.88 -7.51 -20.12
CA ARG A 288 -5.79 -8.42 -20.48
C ARG A 288 -6.17 -9.87 -20.21
N ALA A 289 -6.74 -10.16 -19.06
CA ALA A 289 -7.19 -11.51 -18.69
C ALA A 289 -8.32 -11.99 -19.61
N LEU A 290 -9.32 -11.15 -19.92
CA LEU A 290 -10.42 -11.47 -20.83
C LEU A 290 -9.95 -11.78 -22.27
N ALA A 291 -8.89 -11.12 -22.74
CA ALA A 291 -8.30 -11.39 -24.04
C ALA A 291 -7.59 -12.76 -24.10
N ARG A 292 -7.10 -13.28 -22.96
CA ARG A 292 -6.36 -14.55 -22.87
C ARG A 292 -7.23 -15.73 -22.48
N LEU A 293 -8.20 -15.51 -21.61
CA LEU A 293 -8.97 -16.56 -20.95
C LEU A 293 -10.36 -16.70 -21.60
N SER A 294 -10.72 -17.90 -22.01
CA SER A 294 -12.06 -18.21 -22.49
C SER A 294 -13.05 -18.42 -21.34
N LEU A 295 -14.34 -18.26 -21.60
CA LEU A 295 -15.39 -18.50 -20.60
C LEU A 295 -15.30 -19.92 -20.02
N ARG A 296 -15.04 -20.93 -20.86
CA ARG A 296 -14.89 -22.31 -20.39
C ARG A 296 -13.74 -22.49 -19.41
N GLN A 297 -12.59 -21.83 -19.66
CA GLN A 297 -11.43 -21.89 -18.76
C GLN A 297 -11.72 -21.20 -17.43
N LEU A 298 -12.38 -20.04 -17.44
CA LEU A 298 -12.76 -19.32 -16.22
C LEU A 298 -13.78 -20.10 -15.39
N GLN A 299 -14.75 -20.75 -16.02
CA GLN A 299 -15.72 -21.63 -15.35
C GLN A 299 -15.03 -22.85 -14.74
N ALA A 300 -14.12 -23.50 -15.47
CA ALA A 300 -13.34 -24.62 -14.97
C ALA A 300 -12.47 -24.21 -13.77
N ALA A 301 -11.90 -22.99 -13.78
CA ALA A 301 -11.13 -22.46 -12.67
C ALA A 301 -11.99 -22.29 -11.40
N LEU A 302 -13.24 -21.80 -11.53
CA LEU A 302 -14.14 -21.68 -10.37
C LEU A 302 -14.56 -23.06 -9.81
N ILE A 303 -14.79 -24.05 -10.66
CA ILE A 303 -15.07 -25.44 -10.25
C ILE A 303 -13.84 -25.98 -9.50
N LYS A 304 -12.65 -25.79 -10.05
CA LYS A 304 -11.40 -26.23 -9.43
C LYS A 304 -11.16 -25.57 -8.06
N LEU A 305 -11.45 -24.27 -7.91
CA LEU A 305 -11.39 -23.59 -6.62
C LEU A 305 -12.36 -24.21 -5.59
N ALA A 306 -13.55 -24.61 -6.00
CA ALA A 306 -14.49 -25.28 -5.12
C ALA A 306 -14.00 -26.68 -4.68
N GLU A 307 -13.26 -27.39 -5.52
CA GLU A 307 -12.60 -28.65 -5.15
C GLU A 307 -11.47 -28.39 -4.14
N ILE A 308 -10.63 -27.40 -4.41
CA ILE A 308 -9.52 -26.99 -3.54
C ILE A 308 -10.05 -26.57 -2.15
N ASP A 309 -11.18 -25.86 -2.09
CA ASP A 309 -11.82 -25.50 -0.83
C ASP A 309 -12.18 -26.73 0.02
N ARG A 310 -12.75 -27.76 -0.62
CA ARG A 310 -13.05 -29.02 0.06
C ARG A 310 -11.79 -29.74 0.53
N THR A 311 -10.73 -29.74 -0.27
CA THR A 311 -9.44 -30.30 0.10
C THR A 311 -8.81 -29.56 1.27
N ALA A 312 -8.81 -28.22 1.25
CA ALA A 312 -8.27 -27.39 2.31
C ALA A 312 -9.02 -27.55 3.64
N LYS A 313 -10.33 -27.88 3.58
CA LYS A 313 -11.18 -28.17 4.74
C LYS A 313 -11.15 -29.63 5.20
N GLY A 314 -10.29 -30.48 4.58
CA GLY A 314 -10.22 -31.92 4.92
C GLY A 314 -11.38 -32.76 4.43
N LEU A 315 -12.27 -32.25 3.56
CA LEU A 315 -13.43 -32.96 3.01
C LEU A 315 -13.08 -33.79 1.76
N MET A 316 -11.88 -33.58 1.20
CA MET A 316 -11.33 -34.33 0.07
C MET A 316 -9.84 -34.61 0.31
N HIS A 317 -9.37 -35.76 -0.17
CA HIS A 317 -7.94 -36.07 -0.16
C HIS A 317 -7.19 -35.21 -1.17
N GLY A 318 -5.99 -34.77 -0.82
CA GLY A 318 -5.10 -34.02 -1.70
C GLY A 318 -4.28 -32.96 -0.95
N ASP A 319 -3.42 -32.30 -1.71
CA ASP A 319 -2.64 -31.14 -1.25
C ASP A 319 -3.23 -29.86 -1.82
N ALA A 320 -3.84 -29.05 -0.95
CA ALA A 320 -4.50 -27.81 -1.35
C ALA A 320 -3.51 -26.80 -1.93
N TRP A 321 -2.29 -26.70 -1.42
CA TRP A 321 -1.26 -25.82 -1.94
C TRP A 321 -0.80 -26.20 -3.34
N LEU A 322 -0.58 -27.49 -3.57
CA LEU A 322 -0.22 -28.00 -4.88
C LEU A 322 -1.30 -27.69 -5.92
N GLU A 323 -2.57 -27.85 -5.54
CA GLU A 323 -3.69 -27.59 -6.44
C GLU A 323 -3.91 -26.09 -6.71
N ILE A 324 -3.71 -25.20 -5.69
CA ILE A 324 -3.70 -23.74 -5.89
C ILE A 324 -2.58 -23.36 -6.86
N SER A 325 -1.38 -23.91 -6.66
CA SER A 325 -0.22 -23.62 -7.51
C SER A 325 -0.45 -24.04 -8.95
N ARG A 326 -0.99 -25.23 -9.17
CA ARG A 326 -1.36 -25.72 -10.51
C ARG A 326 -2.40 -24.84 -11.20
N LEU A 327 -3.41 -24.41 -10.46
CA LEU A 327 -4.47 -23.54 -10.98
C LEU A 327 -3.94 -22.17 -11.38
N CYS A 328 -3.21 -21.49 -10.48
CA CYS A 328 -2.67 -20.16 -10.71
C CYS A 328 -1.64 -20.16 -11.85
N TYR A 329 -0.70 -21.11 -11.84
CA TYR A 329 0.27 -21.29 -12.91
C TYR A 329 -0.42 -21.57 -14.26
N GLY A 330 -1.41 -22.46 -14.28
CA GLY A 330 -2.18 -22.77 -15.47
C GLY A 330 -2.87 -21.56 -16.06
N LEU A 331 -3.55 -20.74 -15.23
CA LEU A 331 -4.22 -19.52 -15.65
C LEU A 331 -3.24 -18.44 -16.14
N ALA A 332 -2.12 -18.27 -15.46
CA ALA A 332 -1.10 -17.30 -15.85
C ALA A 332 -0.44 -17.66 -17.20
N LYS A 333 -0.20 -18.96 -17.45
CA LYS A 333 0.47 -19.45 -18.66
C LYS A 333 -0.40 -19.41 -19.91
N ILE A 334 -1.73 -19.39 -19.79
CA ILE A 334 -2.63 -19.35 -20.96
C ILE A 334 -2.38 -18.07 -21.77
N GLY A 335 -2.22 -18.19 -23.07
CA GLY A 335 -1.98 -17.09 -24.02
C GLY A 335 -0.51 -16.72 -24.22
N LEU A 336 0.46 -17.26 -23.46
CA LEU A 336 1.89 -17.04 -23.69
C LEU A 336 2.43 -17.84 -24.87
N ARG A 337 1.73 -18.89 -25.32
CA ARG A 337 2.15 -19.75 -26.44
C ARG A 337 2.10 -19.09 -27.82
N THR A 338 1.59 -17.88 -27.96
CA THR A 338 1.42 -17.18 -29.23
C THR A 338 2.59 -16.25 -29.60
N ARG A 339 3.66 -16.20 -28.81
CA ARG A 339 4.82 -15.32 -29.08
C ARG A 339 6.14 -16.05 -29.42
N ILE A 340 6.06 -17.37 -29.63
CA ILE A 340 7.22 -18.12 -30.15
C ILE A 340 6.79 -18.71 -31.49
N ASN A 341 6.82 -17.87 -32.51
CA ASN A 341 7.04 -18.20 -33.91
C ASN A 341 7.59 -16.96 -34.60
#